data_a1475cffb1ac8887e428069bfe347d0e
#
_entry.id   a1475cffb1ac8887e428069bfe347d0e
#
_cell.length_a   1.000
_cell.length_b   1.000
_cell.length_c   1.000
_cell.angle_alpha   90.00
_cell.angle_beta   90.00
_cell.angle_gamma   90.00
#
_symmetry.space_group_name_H-M   'P 1'
#
loop_
_entity.id
_entity.type
_entity.pdbx_description
1 polymer ?
#
loop_
_entity_poly.entity_id
_entity_poly.type
_entity_poly.pdbx_seq_one_letter_code
_entity_poly.pdbx_strand_id
1 'polypeptide(L)'
;MQQNRNKRSMQPSKQTGQDNSQTLIVIGVGLIVLALAVFGILFLFSKGSGDSSGGESSGGEQSLSANSADKSEADQNGNSSTPEGSAQVKVHFIDVGQGDCTLVMSRGEAMLIDSGERDDSDRVIKYLKEQGVTKLSCIIVTHPHTDHMGEMPDILKAFKTDKFIMPKVPDNMVPTIMRYEKMLKQIKNQGLEISWSSNSEFRLGDAVINTYTPKGQFEELNDYSTVVKISCGSRKFLIMGDTEKEEESDLLAQRFDFRADVLKVPHHGSYKGSTSELLKAVGAQYAVICCGKNNDYGHPHDSTLKRIKMFISNVYITKDNGDIVFTTDGKSLTVTTQRG
;
A
#
# COMPACT_ATOMS: atom_id res chain seq x y z
N MET A 1 -27.54 -63.32 29.53
CA MET A 1 -28.83 -63.38 28.83
C MET A 1 -28.82 -62.33 27.72
N GLN A 2 -28.83 -62.80 26.49
CA GLN A 2 -29.41 -62.30 25.22
C GLN A 2 -29.27 -60.82 24.93
N GLN A 3 -28.38 -60.41 23.99
CA GLN A 3 -28.56 -60.38 22.53
C GLN A 3 -29.78 -59.61 22.04
N ASN A 4 -29.56 -58.44 21.39
CA ASN A 4 -30.20 -58.27 20.07
C ASN A 4 -29.38 -57.26 19.21
N ARG A 5 -28.93 -57.78 18.06
CA ARG A 5 -28.38 -57.04 16.91
C ARG A 5 -29.54 -56.43 16.12
N ASN A 6 -29.37 -55.20 15.68
CA ASN A 6 -30.11 -54.72 14.51
C ASN A 6 -29.14 -54.08 13.50
N LYS A 7 -28.88 -54.83 12.44
CA LYS A 7 -28.32 -54.40 11.18
C LYS A 7 -29.35 -53.49 10.48
N ARG A 8 -29.00 -52.31 10.10
CA ARG A 8 -29.70 -51.55 9.04
C ARG A 8 -28.72 -51.31 7.89
N SER A 9 -29.16 -51.83 6.74
CA SER A 9 -28.55 -51.78 5.42
C SER A 9 -28.42 -50.35 4.90
N MET A 10 -27.23 -50.03 4.40
CA MET A 10 -26.97 -48.87 3.54
C MET A 10 -27.56 -49.14 2.14
N GLN A 11 -28.36 -48.19 1.64
CA GLN A 11 -28.62 -48.04 0.22
C GLN A 11 -27.82 -46.82 -0.29
N PRO A 12 -27.30 -46.88 -1.55
CA PRO A 12 -26.53 -45.80 -2.13
C PRO A 12 -27.43 -44.70 -2.66
N SER A 13 -27.22 -43.45 -2.26
CA SER A 13 -27.90 -42.30 -2.83
C SER A 13 -27.19 -41.84 -4.11
N LYS A 14 -28.00 -41.59 -5.12
CA LYS A 14 -27.67 -41.14 -6.46
C LYS A 14 -26.82 -39.86 -6.49
N GLN A 15 -25.77 -39.86 -7.31
CA GLN A 15 -25.10 -38.70 -7.84
C GLN A 15 -26.09 -37.81 -8.58
N THR A 16 -26.25 -36.59 -8.16
CA THR A 16 -26.91 -35.52 -8.91
C THR A 16 -25.85 -34.60 -9.50
N GLY A 17 -26.08 -34.21 -10.72
CA GLY A 17 -25.23 -33.55 -11.67
C GLY A 17 -24.43 -32.35 -11.16
N GLN A 18 -23.21 -32.35 -11.58
CA GLN A 18 -22.27 -31.28 -11.48
C GLN A 18 -22.73 -30.14 -12.39
N ASP A 19 -22.92 -28.96 -11.80
CA ASP A 19 -23.36 -27.77 -12.49
C ASP A 19 -22.21 -27.21 -13.35
N ASN A 20 -22.34 -27.24 -14.65
CA ASN A 20 -21.35 -26.78 -15.62
C ASN A 20 -21.23 -25.25 -15.72
N SER A 21 -21.92 -24.50 -14.86
CA SER A 21 -21.91 -23.04 -14.88
C SER A 21 -20.61 -22.44 -14.33
N GLN A 22 -19.92 -23.13 -13.41
CA GLN A 22 -18.67 -22.62 -12.84
C GLN A 22 -17.48 -22.74 -13.79
N THR A 23 -17.44 -23.75 -14.65
CA THR A 23 -16.35 -23.93 -15.62
C THR A 23 -16.35 -22.88 -16.73
N LEU A 24 -17.50 -22.32 -17.07
CA LEU A 24 -17.62 -21.26 -18.09
C LEU A 24 -17.14 -19.90 -17.60
N ILE A 25 -17.24 -19.62 -16.30
CA ILE A 25 -16.80 -18.33 -15.70
C ILE A 25 -15.26 -18.29 -15.62
N VAL A 26 -14.62 -19.39 -15.27
CA VAL A 26 -13.14 -19.47 -15.17
C VAL A 26 -12.49 -19.30 -16.56
N ILE A 27 -13.10 -19.82 -17.62
CA ILE A 27 -12.62 -19.66 -19.01
C ILE A 27 -12.78 -18.21 -19.48
N GLY A 28 -13.84 -17.52 -19.05
CA GLY A 28 -14.09 -16.13 -19.40
C GLY A 28 -13.06 -15.14 -18.83
N VAL A 29 -12.62 -15.34 -17.60
CA VAL A 29 -11.62 -14.47 -16.94
C VAL A 29 -10.22 -14.72 -17.51
N GLY A 30 -9.85 -15.97 -17.77
CA GLY A 30 -8.57 -16.30 -18.40
C GLY A 30 -8.41 -15.72 -19.81
N LEU A 31 -9.47 -15.66 -20.61
CA LEU A 31 -9.45 -15.08 -21.95
C LEU A 31 -9.35 -13.54 -21.95
N ILE A 32 -9.88 -12.86 -20.92
CA ILE A 32 -9.77 -11.41 -20.79
C ILE A 32 -8.33 -11.00 -20.46
N VAL A 33 -7.63 -11.75 -19.61
CA VAL A 33 -6.22 -11.49 -19.27
C VAL A 33 -5.31 -11.76 -20.47
N LEU A 34 -5.59 -12.78 -21.29
CA LEU A 34 -4.79 -13.09 -22.49
C LEU A 34 -4.97 -12.02 -23.59
N ALA A 35 -6.18 -11.46 -23.75
CA ALA A 35 -6.46 -10.43 -24.73
C ALA A 35 -5.72 -9.11 -24.43
N LEU A 36 -5.48 -8.77 -23.17
CA LEU A 36 -4.74 -7.57 -22.77
C LEU A 36 -3.24 -7.70 -23.02
N ALA A 37 -2.67 -8.90 -22.91
CA ALA A 37 -1.25 -9.15 -23.19
C ALA A 37 -0.89 -9.06 -24.69
N VAL A 38 -1.81 -9.43 -25.57
CA VAL A 38 -1.57 -9.41 -27.04
C VAL A 38 -1.71 -8.00 -27.62
N PHE A 39 -2.55 -7.13 -27.04
CA PHE A 39 -2.70 -5.75 -27.51
C PHE A 39 -1.50 -4.84 -27.18
N GLY A 40 -0.79 -5.11 -26.06
CA GLY A 40 0.40 -4.34 -25.67
C GLY A 40 1.60 -4.55 -26.60
N ILE A 41 1.72 -5.70 -27.25
CA ILE A 41 2.85 -6.03 -28.14
C ILE A 41 2.72 -5.38 -29.54
N LEU A 42 1.50 -5.11 -30.00
CA LEU A 42 1.25 -4.50 -31.31
C LEU A 42 1.48 -2.98 -31.36
N PHE A 43 1.53 -2.29 -30.21
CA PHE A 43 1.71 -0.84 -30.18
C PHE A 43 3.18 -0.38 -30.18
N LEU A 44 4.14 -1.29 -29.97
CA LEU A 44 5.57 -0.98 -29.87
C LEU A 44 6.30 -0.93 -31.23
N PHE A 45 5.64 -1.27 -32.34
CA PHE A 45 6.28 -1.31 -33.68
C PHE A 45 5.86 -0.18 -34.61
N SER A 46 5.12 0.83 -34.17
CA SER A 46 4.62 1.91 -35.06
C SER A 46 5.08 3.31 -34.66
N LYS A 47 6.36 3.52 -34.33
CA LYS A 47 6.93 4.88 -34.33
C LYS A 47 8.44 4.82 -34.65
N GLY A 48 8.76 4.99 -35.89
CA GLY A 48 10.10 5.29 -36.36
C GLY A 48 9.99 6.01 -37.71
N SER A 49 10.48 7.20 -37.73
CA SER A 49 11.09 7.96 -38.82
C SER A 49 10.53 9.36 -39.11
N GLY A 50 11.47 10.29 -39.22
CA GLY A 50 11.30 11.65 -39.80
C GLY A 50 11.85 12.73 -38.88
N ASP A 51 12.94 13.14 -38.97
CA ASP A 51 13.98 13.84 -39.71
C ASP A 51 14.09 15.33 -39.29
N SER A 52 15.31 15.67 -38.94
CA SER A 52 16.22 16.80 -38.92
C SER A 52 15.78 18.19 -39.41
N SER A 53 16.29 19.19 -38.72
CA SER A 53 17.08 20.39 -39.09
C SER A 53 16.73 21.54 -38.13
N GLY A 54 17.63 22.21 -37.42
CA GLY A 54 18.74 23.03 -37.88
C GLY A 54 18.42 24.48 -37.57
N GLY A 55 19.25 25.21 -36.81
CA GLY A 55 19.17 26.67 -36.73
C GLY A 55 19.73 27.28 -35.44
N GLU A 56 20.96 27.72 -35.55
CA GLU A 56 21.72 28.57 -34.59
C GLU A 56 21.15 29.98 -34.48
N SER A 57 21.42 30.70 -33.35
CA SER A 57 22.20 31.93 -33.31
C SER A 57 21.89 32.82 -32.11
N SER A 58 22.94 33.08 -31.35
CA SER A 58 23.47 34.34 -30.77
C SER A 58 22.53 35.24 -29.98
N GLY A 59 22.88 35.57 -28.70
CA GLY A 59 23.91 36.52 -28.30
C GLY A 59 23.28 37.74 -27.65
N GLY A 60 23.79 38.24 -26.53
CA GLY A 60 23.51 39.58 -26.08
C GLY A 60 23.54 39.75 -24.54
N GLU A 61 24.67 40.26 -24.12
CA GLU A 61 25.04 40.67 -22.74
C GLU A 61 24.40 41.97 -22.27
N GLN A 62 24.67 42.24 -20.97
CA GLN A 62 24.76 43.53 -20.25
C GLN A 62 23.47 44.04 -19.60
N SER A 63 23.45 44.63 -18.46
CA SER A 63 24.36 44.91 -17.33
C SER A 63 23.61 45.81 -16.37
N LEU A 64 23.95 45.67 -15.06
CA LEU A 64 24.05 46.68 -14.01
C LEU A 64 22.91 47.66 -13.65
N SER A 65 22.49 47.68 -12.42
CA SER A 65 22.79 48.72 -11.41
C SER A 65 21.62 49.02 -10.47
N ALA A 66 21.74 48.68 -9.21
CA ALA A 66 21.95 49.46 -7.97
C ALA A 66 20.80 50.34 -7.42
N ASN A 67 20.57 50.12 -6.10
CA ASN A 67 20.20 51.04 -5.01
C ASN A 67 18.75 51.60 -4.96
N SER A 68 18.05 51.46 -3.86
CA SER A 68 18.25 52.08 -2.56
C SER A 68 17.14 51.73 -1.56
N ALA A 69 17.49 51.85 -0.30
CA ALA A 69 16.70 51.60 0.90
C ALA A 69 15.48 52.54 1.05
N ASP A 70 14.43 52.07 1.72
CA ASP A 70 13.97 52.68 2.97
C ASP A 70 12.90 51.83 3.71
N LYS A 71 13.02 51.85 5.00
CA LYS A 71 12.30 51.60 6.25
C LYS A 71 10.85 51.17 6.29
N SER A 72 10.71 50.15 7.17
CA SER A 72 9.79 49.95 8.30
C SER A 72 8.30 50.07 8.11
N GLU A 73 7.61 48.92 8.40
CA GLU A 73 6.62 48.89 9.50
C GLU A 73 6.31 47.41 9.86
N ALA A 74 6.22 47.17 11.16
CA ALA A 74 5.97 45.86 11.75
C ALA A 74 4.48 45.54 11.64
N ASP A 75 4.15 44.40 11.07
CA ASP A 75 2.85 43.78 11.28
C ASP A 75 3.03 42.32 11.73
N GLN A 76 2.61 42.11 12.99
CA GLN A 76 2.57 40.81 13.62
C GLN A 76 1.39 40.04 13.05
N ASN A 77 1.64 39.16 12.11
CA ASN A 77 0.70 38.10 11.77
C ASN A 77 1.46 36.79 11.73
N GLY A 78 1.25 35.96 12.77
CA GLY A 78 1.88 34.67 12.94
C GLY A 78 1.48 33.68 11.85
N ASN A 79 2.10 33.81 10.71
CA ASN A 79 2.04 32.81 9.64
C ASN A 79 3.30 31.95 9.77
N SER A 80 3.14 30.76 10.30
CA SER A 80 4.17 29.73 10.31
C SER A 80 4.51 29.31 8.86
N SER A 81 5.26 30.16 8.17
CA SER A 81 5.85 29.83 6.88
C SER A 81 7.02 28.88 7.12
N THR A 82 6.81 27.61 6.85
CA THR A 82 7.89 26.64 6.64
C THR A 82 8.83 27.22 5.55
N PRO A 83 10.15 27.19 5.71
CA PRO A 83 11.07 27.73 4.70
C PRO A 83 10.80 27.06 3.36
N GLU A 84 10.59 27.84 2.31
CA GLU A 84 10.56 27.34 0.92
C GLU A 84 11.89 26.61 0.68
N GLY A 85 11.84 25.27 0.57
CA GLY A 85 12.99 24.44 0.22
C GLY A 85 13.25 23.23 1.11
N SER A 86 12.61 23.07 2.29
CA SER A 86 12.77 21.83 3.06
C SER A 86 11.90 20.72 2.47
N ALA A 87 12.47 19.52 2.31
CA ALA A 87 11.72 18.33 1.97
C ALA A 87 10.60 18.13 3.00
N GLN A 88 9.41 17.74 2.55
CA GLN A 88 8.32 17.42 3.46
C GLN A 88 7.56 16.20 3.01
N VAL A 89 7.48 15.21 3.90
CA VAL A 89 6.69 14.01 3.70
C VAL A 89 5.80 13.79 4.92
N LYS A 90 4.53 13.48 4.68
CA LYS A 90 3.59 13.01 5.69
C LYS A 90 3.19 11.59 5.37
N VAL A 91 3.21 10.72 6.39
CA VAL A 91 2.74 9.34 6.31
C VAL A 91 1.64 9.16 7.33
N HIS A 92 0.43 8.91 6.87
CA HIS A 92 -0.76 8.76 7.68
C HIS A 92 -1.15 7.28 7.73
N PHE A 93 -1.19 6.69 8.91
CA PHE A 93 -1.79 5.39 9.15
C PHE A 93 -3.22 5.63 9.62
N ILE A 94 -4.18 5.36 8.75
CA ILE A 94 -5.59 5.70 8.95
C ILE A 94 -6.28 4.59 9.74
N ASP A 95 -7.02 4.95 10.78
CA ASP A 95 -7.84 4.00 11.55
C ASP A 95 -9.09 3.61 10.74
N VAL A 96 -8.99 2.54 10.00
CA VAL A 96 -10.07 1.94 9.19
C VAL A 96 -10.80 0.80 9.92
N GLY A 97 -10.58 0.66 11.23
CA GLY A 97 -10.97 -0.54 11.95
C GLY A 97 -10.00 -1.68 11.69
N GLN A 98 -10.51 -2.86 11.33
CA GLN A 98 -9.63 -3.96 10.93
C GLN A 98 -9.15 -3.72 9.50
N GLY A 99 -7.82 -3.80 9.30
CA GLY A 99 -7.20 -3.63 8.01
C GLY A 99 -6.14 -2.53 7.94
N ASP A 100 -5.55 -2.36 6.79
CA ASP A 100 -4.48 -1.40 6.50
C ASP A 100 -4.96 -0.30 5.56
N CYS A 101 -4.59 0.93 5.89
CA CYS A 101 -4.73 2.07 4.98
C CYS A 101 -3.66 3.11 5.31
N THR A 102 -2.76 3.37 4.38
CA THR A 102 -1.67 4.31 4.56
C THR A 102 -1.67 5.35 3.44
N LEU A 103 -1.80 6.64 3.82
CA LEU A 103 -1.68 7.75 2.89
C LEU A 103 -0.28 8.37 3.01
N VAL A 104 0.40 8.55 1.89
CA VAL A 104 1.69 9.23 1.80
C VAL A 104 1.51 10.51 0.99
N MET A 105 1.91 11.64 1.55
CA MET A 105 1.79 12.95 0.90
C MET A 105 3.14 13.66 0.84
N SER A 106 3.48 14.21 -0.32
CA SER A 106 4.71 15.01 -0.52
C SER A 106 4.53 15.97 -1.71
N ARG A 107 4.84 17.25 -1.51
CA ARG A 107 4.80 18.27 -2.58
C ARG A 107 3.48 18.34 -3.37
N GLY A 108 2.35 18.12 -2.70
CA GLY A 108 1.04 18.12 -3.37
C GLY A 108 0.70 16.83 -4.11
N GLU A 109 1.60 15.86 -4.15
CA GLU A 109 1.33 14.51 -4.61
C GLU A 109 0.85 13.62 -3.47
N ALA A 110 -0.02 12.66 -3.80
CA ALA A 110 -0.57 11.71 -2.84
C ALA A 110 -0.48 10.28 -3.38
N MET A 111 -0.09 9.34 -2.52
CA MET A 111 -0.08 7.92 -2.78
C MET A 111 -0.85 7.20 -1.68
N LEU A 112 -1.68 6.23 -2.05
CA LEU A 112 -2.40 5.38 -1.11
C LEU A 112 -1.85 3.96 -1.16
N ILE A 113 -1.57 3.39 0.01
CA ILE A 113 -1.18 1.99 0.18
C ILE A 113 -2.30 1.33 0.97
N ASP A 114 -3.00 0.39 0.36
CA ASP A 114 -4.19 -0.28 0.87
C ASP A 114 -5.37 0.66 1.19
N SER A 115 -6.52 0.11 1.55
CA SER A 115 -7.75 0.88 1.71
C SER A 115 -8.62 0.43 2.89
N GLY A 116 -8.15 -0.55 3.65
CA GLY A 116 -8.96 -1.17 4.70
C GLY A 116 -10.08 -2.06 4.16
N GLU A 117 -10.83 -2.63 5.09
CA GLU A 117 -12.07 -3.32 4.78
C GLU A 117 -13.15 -2.30 4.42
N ARG A 118 -14.08 -2.71 3.55
CA ARG A 118 -15.20 -1.84 3.22
C ARG A 118 -16.06 -1.61 4.44
N ASP A 119 -16.26 -0.37 4.79
CA ASP A 119 -17.38 0.08 5.61
C ASP A 119 -18.32 0.98 4.77
N ASP A 120 -19.55 1.16 5.22
CA ASP A 120 -20.52 2.01 4.52
C ASP A 120 -20.36 3.50 4.88
N SER A 121 -19.28 3.87 5.57
CA SER A 121 -19.05 5.24 6.07
C SER A 121 -18.32 6.14 5.09
N ASP A 122 -17.78 5.60 4.00
CA ASP A 122 -16.86 6.29 3.08
C ASP A 122 -15.70 6.98 3.83
N ARG A 123 -15.24 6.37 4.93
CA ARG A 123 -14.29 6.97 5.87
C ARG A 123 -12.99 7.38 5.18
N VAL A 124 -12.40 6.47 4.39
CA VAL A 124 -11.13 6.76 3.71
C VAL A 124 -11.33 7.89 2.70
N ILE A 125 -12.41 7.86 1.92
CA ILE A 125 -12.72 8.91 0.93
C ILE A 125 -12.87 10.28 1.60
N LYS A 126 -13.57 10.34 2.74
CA LYS A 126 -13.71 11.59 3.52
C LYS A 126 -12.37 12.07 4.03
N TYR A 127 -11.59 11.17 4.64
CA TYR A 127 -10.26 11.47 5.15
C TYR A 127 -9.34 12.03 4.07
N LEU A 128 -9.27 11.37 2.91
CA LEU A 128 -8.47 11.83 1.78
C LEU A 128 -8.87 13.24 1.33
N LYS A 129 -10.18 13.53 1.24
CA LYS A 129 -10.68 14.86 0.90
C LYS A 129 -10.34 15.90 1.96
N GLU A 130 -10.44 15.57 3.24
CA GLU A 130 -10.06 16.43 4.37
C GLU A 130 -8.56 16.75 4.37
N GLN A 131 -7.73 15.82 3.90
CA GLN A 131 -6.30 16.07 3.67
C GLN A 131 -6.01 16.85 2.38
N GLY A 132 -7.02 17.26 1.63
CA GLY A 132 -6.89 18.02 0.39
C GLY A 132 -6.47 17.18 -0.83
N VAL A 133 -6.61 15.86 -0.74
CA VAL A 133 -6.31 14.97 -1.88
C VAL A 133 -7.39 15.15 -2.95
N THR A 134 -6.97 15.54 -4.15
CA THR A 134 -7.83 15.68 -5.32
C THR A 134 -7.59 14.59 -6.37
N LYS A 135 -6.40 13.99 -6.33
CA LYS A 135 -5.94 12.92 -7.23
C LYS A 135 -4.93 12.04 -6.50
N LEU A 136 -4.81 10.80 -6.90
CA LEU A 136 -3.79 9.87 -6.42
C LEU A 136 -2.73 9.64 -7.51
N SER A 137 -1.49 10.03 -7.25
CA SER A 137 -0.37 9.78 -8.17
C SER A 137 -0.08 8.28 -8.28
N CYS A 138 -0.32 7.53 -7.19
CA CYS A 138 -0.15 6.08 -7.18
C CYS A 138 -1.07 5.44 -6.15
N ILE A 139 -1.59 4.28 -6.47
CA ILE A 139 -2.19 3.34 -5.51
C ILE A 139 -1.34 2.08 -5.50
N ILE A 140 -1.05 1.56 -4.30
CA ILE A 140 -0.44 0.25 -4.09
C ILE A 140 -1.41 -0.59 -3.28
N VAL A 141 -1.79 -1.76 -3.78
CA VAL A 141 -2.42 -2.81 -2.98
C VAL A 141 -1.33 -3.80 -2.60
N THR A 142 -1.07 -3.95 -1.30
CA THR A 142 0.00 -4.84 -0.82
C THR A 142 -0.29 -6.28 -1.16
N HIS A 143 -1.51 -6.73 -0.92
CA HIS A 143 -2.03 -8.02 -1.35
C HIS A 143 -3.58 -7.97 -1.40
N PRO A 144 -4.24 -8.86 -2.14
CA PRO A 144 -5.66 -8.69 -2.45
C PRO A 144 -6.62 -9.32 -1.43
N HIS A 145 -6.37 -9.22 -0.11
CA HIS A 145 -7.36 -9.49 0.92
C HIS A 145 -8.33 -8.31 1.12
N THR A 146 -9.51 -8.58 1.65
CA THR A 146 -10.59 -7.59 1.79
C THR A 146 -10.25 -6.45 2.74
N ASP A 147 -9.52 -6.71 3.79
CA ASP A 147 -9.07 -5.73 4.77
C ASP A 147 -7.88 -4.86 4.27
N HIS A 148 -7.45 -5.07 3.03
CA HIS A 148 -6.46 -4.23 2.32
C HIS A 148 -7.04 -3.56 1.08
N MET A 149 -7.95 -4.22 0.35
CA MET A 149 -8.50 -3.67 -0.88
C MET A 149 -10.02 -3.41 -0.83
N GLY A 150 -10.64 -3.57 0.33
CA GLY A 150 -12.09 -3.57 0.46
C GLY A 150 -12.75 -2.29 0.00
N GLU A 151 -12.20 -1.10 0.30
CA GLU A 151 -12.74 0.17 -0.15
C GLU A 151 -12.16 0.65 -1.49
N MET A 152 -11.17 -0.06 -2.05
CA MET A 152 -10.48 0.34 -3.27
C MET A 152 -11.39 0.61 -4.48
N PRO A 153 -12.47 -0.16 -4.74
CA PRO A 153 -13.39 0.15 -5.84
C PRO A 153 -14.06 1.51 -5.70
N ASP A 154 -14.38 1.93 -4.48
CA ASP A 154 -15.06 3.19 -4.21
C ASP A 154 -14.08 4.36 -4.25
N ILE A 155 -12.84 4.15 -3.79
CA ILE A 155 -11.71 5.10 -3.92
C ILE A 155 -11.38 5.37 -5.39
N LEU A 156 -11.23 4.31 -6.20
CA LEU A 156 -10.99 4.43 -7.65
C LEU A 156 -12.15 5.13 -8.38
N LYS A 157 -13.36 5.05 -7.87
CA LYS A 157 -14.50 5.80 -8.40
C LYS A 157 -14.44 7.29 -8.01
N ALA A 158 -13.94 7.59 -6.81
CA ALA A 158 -13.92 8.94 -6.24
C ALA A 158 -12.71 9.78 -6.67
N PHE A 159 -11.56 9.15 -6.92
CA PHE A 159 -10.31 9.82 -7.24
C PHE A 159 -9.72 9.31 -8.56
N LYS A 160 -9.31 10.25 -9.40
CA LYS A 160 -8.47 9.91 -10.55
C LYS A 160 -7.12 9.41 -10.05
N THR A 161 -6.62 8.32 -10.65
CA THR A 161 -5.37 7.68 -10.29
C THR A 161 -4.46 7.63 -11.52
N ASP A 162 -3.16 7.87 -11.34
CA ASP A 162 -2.21 7.82 -12.46
C ASP A 162 -1.56 6.44 -12.59
N LYS A 163 -1.30 5.75 -11.48
CA LYS A 163 -0.61 4.45 -11.44
C LYS A 163 -1.25 3.52 -10.43
N PHE A 164 -1.43 2.26 -10.80
CA PHE A 164 -1.95 1.22 -9.92
C PHE A 164 -0.97 0.04 -9.86
N ILE A 165 -0.51 -0.30 -8.65
CA ILE A 165 0.44 -1.38 -8.40
C ILE A 165 -0.23 -2.42 -7.51
N MET A 166 -0.06 -3.69 -7.82
CA MET A 166 -0.43 -4.81 -6.96
C MET A 166 0.43 -6.05 -7.26
N PRO A 167 0.55 -7.00 -6.33
CA PRO A 167 1.30 -8.22 -6.60
C PRO A 167 0.60 -9.11 -7.63
N LYS A 168 1.40 -9.81 -8.41
CA LYS A 168 0.93 -10.94 -9.20
C LYS A 168 0.93 -12.18 -8.30
N VAL A 169 -0.26 -12.67 -7.98
CA VAL A 169 -0.44 -13.90 -7.20
C VAL A 169 -0.66 -15.09 -8.13
N PRO A 170 -0.43 -16.34 -7.67
CA PRO A 170 -0.75 -17.54 -8.43
C PRO A 170 -2.23 -17.60 -8.84
N ASP A 171 -2.53 -18.19 -10.01
CA ASP A 171 -3.89 -18.21 -10.56
C ASP A 171 -4.92 -18.85 -9.61
N ASN A 172 -4.50 -19.86 -8.84
CA ASN A 172 -5.35 -20.51 -7.84
C ASN A 172 -5.58 -19.69 -6.57
N MET A 173 -4.89 -18.59 -6.40
CA MET A 173 -5.03 -17.66 -5.26
C MET A 173 -5.69 -16.32 -5.66
N VAL A 174 -5.98 -16.12 -6.94
CA VAL A 174 -6.69 -14.92 -7.40
C VAL A 174 -8.07 -14.87 -6.73
N PRO A 175 -8.42 -13.77 -6.03
CA PRO A 175 -9.71 -13.68 -5.36
C PRO A 175 -10.88 -13.73 -6.35
N THR A 176 -11.89 -14.54 -6.02
CA THR A 176 -13.13 -14.68 -6.80
C THR A 176 -14.29 -13.88 -6.20
N ILE A 177 -13.99 -12.95 -5.30
CA ILE A 177 -14.98 -12.13 -4.61
C ILE A 177 -15.40 -10.91 -5.43
N MET A 178 -16.65 -10.51 -5.29
CA MET A 178 -17.24 -9.38 -6.02
C MET A 178 -16.44 -8.06 -5.85
N ARG A 179 -15.82 -7.82 -4.70
CA ARG A 179 -15.04 -6.59 -4.45
C ARG A 179 -13.80 -6.54 -5.34
N TYR A 180 -13.10 -7.66 -5.50
CA TYR A 180 -11.96 -7.74 -6.39
C TYR A 180 -12.37 -7.46 -7.85
N GLU A 181 -13.47 -8.07 -8.32
CA GLU A 181 -13.99 -7.82 -9.67
C GLU A 181 -14.40 -6.34 -9.86
N LYS A 182 -15.03 -5.72 -8.85
CA LYS A 182 -15.39 -4.30 -8.88
C LYS A 182 -14.14 -3.42 -8.96
N MET A 183 -13.07 -3.75 -8.23
CA MET A 183 -11.80 -3.04 -8.29
C MET A 183 -11.21 -3.10 -9.70
N LEU A 184 -11.11 -4.30 -10.29
CA LEU A 184 -10.62 -4.48 -11.66
C LEU A 184 -11.46 -3.68 -12.68
N LYS A 185 -12.79 -3.65 -12.50
CA LYS A 185 -13.68 -2.86 -13.34
C LYS A 185 -13.39 -1.36 -13.24
N GLN A 186 -13.12 -0.83 -12.05
CA GLN A 186 -12.80 0.60 -11.88
C GLN A 186 -11.41 0.94 -12.44
N ILE A 187 -10.41 0.07 -12.29
CA ILE A 187 -9.11 0.21 -12.93
C ILE A 187 -9.30 0.36 -14.46
N LYS A 188 -10.07 -0.54 -15.06
CA LYS A 188 -10.40 -0.49 -16.49
C LYS A 188 -11.18 0.78 -16.87
N ASN A 189 -12.15 1.20 -16.06
CA ASN A 189 -12.95 2.42 -16.31
C ASN A 189 -12.09 3.69 -16.34
N GLN A 190 -11.01 3.73 -15.58
CA GLN A 190 -10.05 4.83 -15.58
C GLN A 190 -9.01 4.72 -16.72
N GLY A 191 -9.00 3.63 -17.47
CA GLY A 191 -7.98 3.36 -18.50
C GLY A 191 -6.60 3.05 -17.89
N LEU A 192 -6.56 2.61 -16.62
CA LEU A 192 -5.32 2.23 -15.95
C LEU A 192 -4.89 0.83 -16.36
N GLU A 193 -3.59 0.64 -16.46
CA GLU A 193 -2.96 -0.68 -16.51
C GLU A 193 -2.48 -1.07 -15.11
N ILE A 194 -2.62 -2.36 -14.77
CA ILE A 194 -2.07 -2.89 -13.54
C ILE A 194 -0.56 -3.05 -13.73
N SER A 195 0.21 -2.29 -12.97
CA SER A 195 1.64 -2.50 -12.83
C SER A 195 1.87 -3.60 -11.79
N TRP A 196 2.24 -4.80 -12.25
CA TRP A 196 2.60 -5.86 -11.32
C TRP A 196 3.78 -5.45 -10.47
N SER A 197 3.67 -5.60 -9.16
CA SER A 197 4.73 -5.21 -8.23
C SER A 197 6.02 -5.96 -8.53
N SER A 198 7.13 -5.29 -8.37
CA SER A 198 8.49 -5.79 -8.58
C SER A 198 9.44 -5.01 -7.68
N ASN A 199 10.68 -5.47 -7.59
CA ASN A 199 11.73 -4.69 -6.93
C ASN A 199 12.01 -3.44 -7.79
N SER A 200 11.42 -2.32 -7.41
CA SER A 200 11.48 -1.07 -8.19
C SER A 200 11.61 0.15 -7.30
N GLU A 201 12.01 1.26 -7.92
CA GLU A 201 12.14 2.56 -7.28
C GLU A 201 11.42 3.62 -8.13
N PHE A 202 10.70 4.53 -7.47
CA PHE A 202 10.12 5.71 -8.09
C PHE A 202 10.02 6.86 -7.07
N ARG A 203 9.64 8.05 -7.52
CA ARG A 203 9.49 9.23 -6.66
C ARG A 203 8.03 9.59 -6.46
N LEU A 204 7.75 10.15 -5.26
CA LEU A 204 6.53 10.86 -4.92
C LEU A 204 6.96 12.18 -4.27
N GLY A 205 6.96 13.27 -5.01
CA GLY A 205 7.52 14.54 -4.54
C GLY A 205 8.96 14.38 -4.04
N ASP A 206 9.20 14.70 -2.75
CA ASP A 206 10.50 14.56 -2.09
C ASP A 206 10.81 13.13 -1.62
N ALA A 207 9.81 12.25 -1.63
CA ALA A 207 10.00 10.87 -1.19
C ALA A 207 10.54 9.97 -2.31
N VAL A 208 11.41 9.05 -1.95
CA VAL A 208 11.82 7.92 -2.76
C VAL A 208 11.04 6.69 -2.26
N ILE A 209 10.33 6.05 -3.16
CA ILE A 209 9.50 4.88 -2.90
C ILE A 209 10.19 3.66 -3.50
N ASN A 210 10.53 2.68 -2.66
CA ASN A 210 11.02 1.39 -3.11
C ASN A 210 9.93 0.34 -2.83
N THR A 211 9.67 -0.51 -3.81
CA THR A 211 8.84 -1.71 -3.63
C THR A 211 9.73 -2.94 -3.63
N TYR A 212 9.43 -3.88 -2.75
CA TYR A 212 10.09 -5.18 -2.68
C TYR A 212 9.04 -6.28 -2.79
N THR A 213 9.37 -7.34 -3.49
CA THR A 213 8.50 -8.50 -3.66
C THR A 213 9.26 -9.77 -3.32
N PRO A 214 8.59 -10.75 -2.72
CA PRO A 214 9.19 -12.04 -2.48
C PRO A 214 9.49 -12.76 -3.81
N LYS A 215 10.43 -13.70 -3.77
CA LYS A 215 10.79 -14.57 -4.90
C LYS A 215 10.27 -15.98 -4.72
N GLY A 216 9.91 -16.34 -3.48
CA GLY A 216 9.39 -17.65 -3.13
C GLY A 216 8.04 -17.94 -3.77
N GLN A 217 7.61 -19.17 -3.62
CA GLN A 217 6.24 -19.60 -3.82
C GLN A 217 5.68 -19.98 -2.45
N PHE A 218 4.53 -19.43 -2.11
CA PHE A 218 3.95 -19.57 -0.78
C PHE A 218 2.55 -20.17 -0.86
N GLU A 219 2.12 -20.74 0.24
CA GLU A 219 0.79 -21.35 0.36
C GLU A 219 -0.27 -20.33 0.80
N GLU A 220 0.16 -19.24 1.45
CA GLU A 220 -0.72 -18.19 1.97
C GLU A 220 -0.65 -16.93 1.10
N LEU A 221 -1.81 -16.31 0.85
CA LEU A 221 -1.90 -15.10 0.03
C LEU A 221 -1.17 -13.90 0.68
N ASN A 222 -1.13 -13.87 2.01
CA ASN A 222 -0.39 -12.88 2.79
C ASN A 222 1.08 -12.78 2.40
N ASP A 223 1.71 -13.93 2.13
CA ASP A 223 3.13 -14.06 1.79
C ASP A 223 3.47 -13.60 0.35
N TYR A 224 2.51 -13.02 -0.37
CA TYR A 224 2.71 -12.30 -1.62
C TYR A 224 2.60 -10.77 -1.43
N SER A 225 2.75 -10.28 -0.21
CA SER A 225 2.65 -8.85 0.10
C SER A 225 3.74 -8.03 -0.59
N THR A 226 3.36 -6.93 -1.21
CA THR A 226 4.31 -5.92 -1.68
C THR A 226 4.78 -5.10 -0.50
N VAL A 227 6.04 -5.20 -0.14
CA VAL A 227 6.65 -4.36 0.89
C VAL A 227 7.03 -3.01 0.30
N VAL A 228 6.67 -1.92 0.99
CA VAL A 228 6.93 -0.56 0.53
C VAL A 228 7.84 0.17 1.51
N LYS A 229 8.98 0.66 1.02
CA LYS A 229 9.87 1.53 1.76
C LYS A 229 9.75 2.95 1.24
N ILE A 230 9.51 3.89 2.15
CA ILE A 230 9.38 5.31 1.87
C ILE A 230 10.58 5.99 2.51
N SER A 231 11.36 6.73 1.72
CA SER A 231 12.56 7.43 2.20
C SER A 231 12.46 8.92 1.89
N CYS A 232 12.73 9.76 2.89
CA CYS A 232 12.87 11.20 2.74
C CYS A 232 14.12 11.63 3.50
N GLY A 233 15.15 12.04 2.79
CA GLY A 233 16.46 12.32 3.42
C GLY A 233 16.99 11.13 4.22
N SER A 234 17.23 11.35 5.53
CA SER A 234 17.67 10.29 6.44
C SER A 234 16.52 9.48 7.07
N ARG A 235 15.26 9.91 6.90
CA ARG A 235 14.10 9.29 7.53
C ARG A 235 13.45 8.25 6.61
N LYS A 236 13.07 7.13 7.19
CA LYS A 236 12.61 5.96 6.45
C LYS A 236 11.42 5.32 7.14
N PHE A 237 10.46 4.87 6.34
CA PHE A 237 9.29 4.11 6.75
C PHE A 237 9.29 2.78 6.01
N LEU A 238 8.90 1.71 6.68
CA LEU A 238 8.74 0.39 6.09
C LEU A 238 7.31 -0.11 6.33
N ILE A 239 6.59 -0.36 5.24
CA ILE A 239 5.22 -0.87 5.24
C ILE A 239 5.28 -2.31 4.75
N MET A 240 4.90 -3.25 5.61
CA MET A 240 5.11 -4.68 5.36
C MET A 240 3.88 -5.40 4.79
N GLY A 241 2.71 -4.73 4.71
CA GLY A 241 1.47 -5.43 4.40
C GLY A 241 1.21 -6.52 5.45
N ASP A 242 0.89 -7.71 5.00
CA ASP A 242 0.64 -8.87 5.87
C ASP A 242 1.67 -9.98 5.74
N THR A 243 2.93 -9.60 5.42
CA THR A 243 4.03 -10.56 5.37
C THR A 243 4.05 -11.46 6.61
N GLU A 244 4.17 -12.76 6.38
CA GLU A 244 4.35 -13.75 7.43
C GLU A 244 5.82 -14.23 7.45
N LYS A 245 6.17 -15.14 8.34
CA LYS A 245 7.57 -15.52 8.59
C LYS A 245 8.26 -16.12 7.37
N GLU A 246 7.52 -16.80 6.50
CA GLU A 246 8.05 -17.40 5.28
C GLU A 246 8.50 -16.31 4.30
N GLU A 247 7.66 -15.32 4.05
CA GLU A 247 7.98 -14.17 3.21
C GLU A 247 9.05 -13.28 3.87
N GLU A 248 8.97 -13.02 5.19
CA GLU A 248 10.01 -12.28 5.93
C GLU A 248 11.39 -12.91 5.70
N SER A 249 11.48 -14.25 5.77
CA SER A 249 12.71 -15.00 5.56
C SER A 249 13.23 -14.88 4.12
N ASP A 250 12.32 -14.98 3.11
CA ASP A 250 12.67 -14.82 1.70
C ASP A 250 13.19 -13.41 1.42
N LEU A 251 12.49 -12.40 1.91
CA LEU A 251 12.88 -11.00 1.73
C LEU A 251 14.22 -10.68 2.40
N LEU A 252 14.47 -11.17 3.60
CA LEU A 252 15.75 -11.00 4.30
C LEU A 252 16.90 -11.69 3.56
N ALA A 253 16.66 -12.86 2.96
CA ALA A 253 17.64 -13.56 2.14
C ALA A 253 18.01 -12.76 0.87
N GLN A 254 17.14 -11.92 0.36
CA GLN A 254 17.40 -11.04 -0.79
C GLN A 254 18.34 -9.87 -0.45
N ARG A 255 18.67 -9.66 0.82
CA ARG A 255 19.61 -8.64 1.33
C ARG A 255 19.22 -7.19 1.01
N PHE A 256 17.93 -6.90 0.94
CA PHE A 256 17.48 -5.50 0.88
C PHE A 256 17.83 -4.73 2.16
N ASP A 257 17.98 -3.42 2.04
CA ASP A 257 18.11 -2.54 3.22
C ASP A 257 16.74 -2.28 3.83
N PHE A 258 16.35 -3.07 4.84
CA PHE A 258 15.09 -2.92 5.57
C PHE A 258 15.14 -1.87 6.68
N ARG A 259 16.29 -1.26 6.98
CA ARG A 259 16.38 -0.25 8.04
C ARG A 259 15.38 0.87 7.83
N ALA A 260 14.63 1.17 8.89
CA ALA A 260 13.62 2.22 8.88
C ALA A 260 13.45 2.82 10.28
N ASP A 261 13.03 4.09 10.37
CA ASP A 261 12.69 4.73 11.64
C ASP A 261 11.31 4.28 12.14
N VAL A 262 10.38 4.04 11.21
CA VAL A 262 9.00 3.63 11.47
C VAL A 262 8.71 2.32 10.74
N LEU A 263 8.24 1.33 11.47
CA LEU A 263 7.75 0.06 10.96
C LEU A 263 6.23 0.01 11.06
N LYS A 264 5.52 -0.09 9.94
CA LYS A 264 4.15 -0.63 9.95
C LYS A 264 4.28 -2.15 10.14
N VAL A 265 3.86 -2.61 11.31
CA VAL A 265 3.96 -3.99 11.72
C VAL A 265 3.20 -4.89 10.76
N PRO A 266 3.79 -6.00 10.27
CA PRO A 266 3.10 -6.90 9.37
C PRO A 266 1.89 -7.58 10.03
N HIS A 267 0.89 -7.88 9.20
CA HIS A 267 -0.29 -8.69 9.51
C HIS A 267 -0.96 -8.29 10.81
N HIS A 268 -1.18 -6.98 10.99
CA HIS A 268 -1.89 -6.37 12.15
C HIS A 268 -1.35 -6.80 13.52
N GLY A 269 -0.11 -7.29 13.58
CA GLY A 269 0.48 -7.85 14.79
C GLY A 269 0.09 -9.31 15.05
N SER A 270 -0.23 -10.07 14.02
CA SER A 270 -0.41 -11.53 14.08
C SER A 270 0.84 -12.23 14.62
N TYR A 271 0.65 -13.38 15.30
CA TYR A 271 1.76 -14.22 15.73
C TYR A 271 2.52 -14.89 14.57
N LYS A 272 1.95 -14.90 13.37
CA LYS A 272 2.54 -15.48 12.16
C LYS A 272 3.70 -14.66 11.60
N GLY A 273 3.77 -13.35 11.89
CA GLY A 273 4.82 -12.44 11.42
C GLY A 273 5.59 -11.75 12.53
N SER A 274 6.32 -10.69 12.18
CA SER A 274 7.15 -9.88 13.07
C SER A 274 8.23 -10.71 13.77
N THR A 275 8.97 -11.49 13.00
CA THR A 275 10.08 -12.32 13.55
C THR A 275 11.15 -11.43 14.22
N SER A 276 11.90 -12.01 15.16
CA SER A 276 13.01 -11.30 15.80
C SER A 276 14.07 -10.88 14.81
N GLU A 277 14.26 -11.68 13.77
CA GLU A 277 15.18 -11.44 12.65
C GLU A 277 14.78 -10.20 11.88
N LEU A 278 13.51 -10.09 11.49
CA LEU A 278 12.95 -8.89 10.84
C LEU A 278 13.11 -7.67 11.74
N LEU A 279 12.65 -7.74 13.00
CA LEU A 279 12.70 -6.59 13.93
C LEU A 279 14.12 -6.07 14.15
N LYS A 280 15.12 -6.97 14.22
CA LYS A 280 16.54 -6.61 14.26
C LYS A 280 17.02 -5.96 12.96
N ALA A 281 16.64 -6.51 11.81
CA ALA A 281 17.05 -5.98 10.50
C ALA A 281 16.48 -4.58 10.25
N VAL A 282 15.24 -4.31 10.69
CA VAL A 282 14.59 -3.01 10.56
C VAL A 282 15.17 -2.00 11.54
N GLY A 283 15.36 -2.37 12.80
CA GLY A 283 15.92 -1.50 13.85
C GLY A 283 15.13 -0.22 14.08
N ALA A 284 13.79 -0.29 13.97
CA ALA A 284 12.91 0.87 14.02
C ALA A 284 12.86 1.51 15.41
N GLN A 285 12.63 2.82 15.45
CA GLN A 285 12.35 3.57 16.67
C GLN A 285 10.85 3.52 17.01
N TYR A 286 10.01 3.42 16.00
CA TYR A 286 8.55 3.44 16.09
C TYR A 286 7.95 2.21 15.41
N ALA A 287 6.94 1.63 16.03
CA ALA A 287 6.08 0.60 15.42
C ALA A 287 4.64 1.10 15.35
N VAL A 288 3.99 0.89 14.22
CA VAL A 288 2.56 1.15 14.02
C VAL A 288 1.86 -0.17 13.74
N ILE A 289 0.82 -0.46 14.51
CA ILE A 289 -0.05 -1.61 14.33
C ILE A 289 -1.42 -1.10 13.90
N CYS A 290 -1.85 -1.45 12.71
CA CYS A 290 -3.19 -1.15 12.22
C CYS A 290 -4.10 -2.33 12.53
N CYS A 291 -5.09 -2.15 13.39
CA CYS A 291 -6.08 -3.19 13.73
C CYS A 291 -7.32 -2.59 14.38
N GLY A 292 -8.45 -3.26 14.23
CA GLY A 292 -9.73 -2.84 14.81
C GLY A 292 -9.84 -3.13 16.31
N LYS A 293 -10.66 -2.32 17.02
CA LYS A 293 -10.85 -2.46 18.46
C LYS A 293 -11.48 -3.79 18.87
N ASN A 294 -12.41 -4.29 18.07
CA ASN A 294 -13.15 -5.53 18.34
C ASN A 294 -12.94 -6.52 17.18
N ASN A 295 -11.69 -6.69 16.75
CA ASN A 295 -11.39 -7.62 15.67
C ASN A 295 -11.51 -9.08 16.17
N ASP A 296 -12.06 -9.94 15.33
CA ASP A 296 -12.29 -11.37 15.65
C ASP A 296 -10.99 -12.20 15.67
N TYR A 297 -9.89 -11.61 15.20
CA TYR A 297 -8.57 -12.26 15.08
C TYR A 297 -7.75 -12.19 16.37
N GLY A 298 -8.15 -11.33 17.33
CA GLY A 298 -7.37 -11.06 18.55
C GLY A 298 -6.11 -10.23 18.32
N HIS A 299 -6.05 -9.47 17.23
CA HIS A 299 -4.90 -8.64 16.88
C HIS A 299 -4.84 -7.34 17.72
N PRO A 300 -3.61 -6.88 18.08
CA PRO A 300 -2.36 -7.62 17.96
C PRO A 300 -2.30 -8.74 19.01
N HIS A 301 -1.72 -9.87 18.67
CA HIS A 301 -1.50 -10.94 19.64
C HIS A 301 -0.50 -10.51 20.71
N ASP A 302 -0.77 -10.88 21.95
CA ASP A 302 0.08 -10.54 23.11
C ASP A 302 1.53 -10.99 22.94
N SER A 303 1.75 -12.16 22.38
CA SER A 303 3.10 -12.70 22.12
C SER A 303 3.87 -11.83 21.14
N THR A 304 3.20 -11.35 20.10
CA THR A 304 3.78 -10.45 19.09
C THR A 304 4.04 -9.07 19.68
N LEU A 305 3.08 -8.52 20.41
CA LEU A 305 3.26 -7.22 21.05
C LEU A 305 4.42 -7.24 22.05
N LYS A 306 4.56 -8.31 22.85
CA LYS A 306 5.71 -8.50 23.75
C LYS A 306 7.02 -8.56 22.97
N ARG A 307 7.06 -9.31 21.86
CA ARG A 307 8.25 -9.40 20.99
C ARG A 307 8.61 -8.04 20.40
N ILE A 308 7.66 -7.31 19.84
CA ILE A 308 7.89 -5.97 19.29
C ILE A 308 8.49 -5.05 20.36
N LYS A 309 7.92 -5.02 21.56
CA LYS A 309 8.38 -4.18 22.68
C LYS A 309 9.79 -4.51 23.19
N MET A 310 10.34 -5.68 22.88
CA MET A 310 11.75 -5.99 23.17
C MET A 310 12.72 -5.25 22.23
N PHE A 311 12.29 -4.85 21.05
CA PHE A 311 13.11 -4.19 20.05
C PHE A 311 12.73 -2.72 19.81
N ILE A 312 11.45 -2.36 19.98
CA ILE A 312 10.89 -1.05 19.64
C ILE A 312 10.11 -0.51 20.83
N SER A 313 10.57 0.63 21.37
CA SER A 313 9.99 1.21 22.59
C SER A 313 8.68 1.96 22.32
N ASN A 314 8.54 2.60 21.16
CA ASN A 314 7.39 3.44 20.83
C ASN A 314 6.45 2.66 19.92
N VAL A 315 5.33 2.18 20.48
CA VAL A 315 4.34 1.39 19.75
C VAL A 315 3.01 2.14 19.76
N TYR A 316 2.50 2.44 18.57
CA TYR A 316 1.20 3.04 18.34
C TYR A 316 0.27 2.00 17.72
N ILE A 317 -1.00 2.02 18.11
CA ILE A 317 -2.02 1.07 17.62
C ILE A 317 -3.24 1.87 17.20
N THR A 318 -3.72 1.71 15.98
CA THR A 318 -4.84 2.51 15.46
C THR A 318 -6.10 2.38 16.30
N LYS A 319 -6.42 1.18 16.81
CA LYS A 319 -7.57 0.98 17.70
C LYS A 319 -7.54 1.82 18.99
N ASP A 320 -6.36 2.19 19.46
CA ASP A 320 -6.15 2.97 20.68
C ASP A 320 -5.88 4.45 20.38
N ASN A 321 -5.05 4.73 19.36
CA ASN A 321 -4.56 6.06 19.03
C ASN A 321 -5.36 6.77 17.91
N GLY A 322 -6.27 6.09 17.22
CA GLY A 322 -6.94 6.65 16.04
C GLY A 322 -5.99 6.78 14.86
N ASP A 323 -6.19 7.78 14.05
CA ASP A 323 -5.29 8.10 12.96
C ASP A 323 -3.92 8.53 13.51
N ILE A 324 -2.84 7.97 12.96
CA ILE A 324 -1.46 8.22 13.39
C ILE A 324 -0.72 8.85 12.23
N VAL A 325 -0.19 10.05 12.43
CA VAL A 325 0.46 10.82 11.36
C VAL A 325 1.90 11.12 11.72
N PHE A 326 2.82 10.64 10.91
CA PHE A 326 4.23 11.02 10.96
C PHE A 326 4.52 12.11 9.94
N THR A 327 5.28 13.12 10.36
CA THR A 327 5.74 14.21 9.49
C THR A 327 7.26 14.30 9.57
N THR A 328 7.91 14.45 8.41
CA THR A 328 9.37 14.61 8.33
C THR A 328 9.77 15.65 7.30
N ASP A 329 10.84 16.37 7.63
CA ASP A 329 11.59 17.25 6.72
C ASP A 329 12.82 16.57 6.12
N GLY A 330 12.95 15.25 6.30
CA GLY A 330 14.09 14.46 5.89
C GLY A 330 15.19 14.35 6.93
N LYS A 331 15.12 15.13 8.04
CA LYS A 331 16.07 15.11 9.17
C LYS A 331 15.36 14.83 10.48
N SER A 332 14.33 15.59 10.79
CA SER A 332 13.46 15.41 11.95
C SER A 332 12.31 14.48 11.63
N LEU A 333 11.74 13.87 12.66
CA LEU A 333 10.55 13.03 12.58
C LEU A 333 9.66 13.35 13.76
N THR A 334 8.41 13.73 13.50
CA THR A 334 7.39 13.99 14.51
C THR A 334 6.20 13.08 14.29
N VAL A 335 5.47 12.77 15.36
CA VAL A 335 4.25 11.97 15.31
C VAL A 335 3.13 12.69 16.02
N THR A 336 1.94 12.62 15.47
CA THR A 336 0.68 13.07 16.07
C THR A 336 -0.35 11.96 15.96
N THR A 337 -1.24 11.88 16.93
CA THR A 337 -2.30 10.89 17.00
C THR A 337 -3.66 11.57 17.15
N GLN A 338 -4.71 10.97 16.63
CA GLN A 338 -6.06 11.48 16.75
C GLN A 338 -6.59 11.35 18.19
N ARG A 339 -6.19 10.28 18.85
CA ARG A 339 -6.54 9.98 20.25
C ARG A 339 -5.24 9.84 21.04
N GLY A 340 -5.08 10.63 22.07
CA GLY A 340 -3.99 10.84 23.04
C GLY A 340 -2.81 9.96 23.11
#